data_a8a31e6b3d07240c6f264b5b57719654
#
_entry.id   a8a31e6b3d07240c6f264b5b57719654
#
_cell.length_a   1.000
_cell.length_b   1.000
_cell.length_c   1.000
_cell.angle_alpha   90.00
_cell.angle_beta   90.00
_cell.angle_gamma   90.00
#
_symmetry.space_group_name_H-M   'P 1'
#
loop_
_entity.id
_entity.type
_entity.pdbx_description
1 polymer ?
#
loop_
_entity_poly.entity_id
_entity_poly.type
_entity_poly.pdbx_seq_one_letter_code
_entity_poly.pdbx_strand_id
1 'polypeptide(L)'
;MLFVETQDIKPGMRLAKPVYNRNGVLLFDRNTKLTVQNIVNLTNFGLIGIFILEPAEPLPPISREEQEFEQLQTFYMFRLRDNLVNISKGKMPADLSGLAKDVTDRFGTLDHKVHFTQTIRSNTDFVYKHSVGVAIISAMIGHAMGLRESTLLSIVNAAFLYDFGYLYVPAEIMKKGEDITDIENTTITKYREKAFA
;
A
#
# COMPACT_ATOMS: atom_id res chain seq x y z
N MET A 1 7.15 -0.16 17.47
CA MET A 1 7.39 0.01 16.01
C MET A 1 6.54 1.16 15.52
N LEU A 2 7.15 2.23 14.99
CA LEU A 2 6.51 3.48 14.57
C LEU A 2 6.66 3.69 13.06
N PHE A 3 5.60 4.13 12.38
CA PHE A 3 5.71 4.62 11.00
C PHE A 3 6.18 6.07 11.00
N VAL A 4 7.17 6.39 10.15
CA VAL A 4 7.72 7.75 10.00
C VAL A 4 7.69 8.11 8.52
N GLU A 5 7.10 9.27 8.20
CA GLU A 5 7.11 9.80 6.83
C GLU A 5 8.53 10.14 6.39
N THR A 6 8.82 10.03 5.10
CA THR A 6 10.19 10.20 4.57
C THR A 6 10.80 11.54 4.93
N GLN A 7 10.00 12.60 5.02
CA GLN A 7 10.42 13.95 5.40
C GLN A 7 10.82 14.08 6.88
N ASP A 8 10.32 13.19 7.75
CA ASP A 8 10.53 13.22 9.20
C ASP A 8 11.60 12.24 9.68
N ILE A 9 12.20 11.50 8.75
CA ILE A 9 13.26 10.54 9.05
C ILE A 9 14.52 11.28 9.51
N LYS A 10 15.11 10.82 10.62
CA LYS A 10 16.34 11.36 11.17
C LYS A 10 17.48 10.34 11.11
N PRO A 11 18.72 10.79 10.90
CA PRO A 11 19.90 9.94 11.02
C PRO A 11 19.94 9.25 12.39
N GLY A 12 20.33 7.99 12.39
CA GLY A 12 20.39 7.18 13.61
C GLY A 12 19.13 6.37 13.91
N MET A 13 18.00 6.66 13.27
CA MET A 13 16.81 5.81 13.33
C MET A 13 17.12 4.42 12.81
N ARG A 14 16.46 3.39 13.37
CA ARG A 14 16.71 1.98 13.07
C ARG A 14 15.47 1.36 12.41
N LEU A 15 15.64 0.71 11.28
CA LEU A 15 14.54 0.08 10.55
C LEU A 15 13.92 -1.08 11.31
N ALA A 16 12.59 -1.08 11.42
CA ALA A 16 11.83 -2.19 11.97
C ALA A 16 11.51 -3.25 10.90
N LYS A 17 11.33 -2.83 9.65
CA LYS A 17 11.01 -3.67 8.50
C LYS A 17 12.02 -3.47 7.38
N PRO A 18 12.19 -4.47 6.48
CA PRO A 18 12.98 -4.29 5.27
C PRO A 18 12.32 -3.25 4.36
N VAL A 19 13.13 -2.54 3.60
CA VAL A 19 12.66 -1.51 2.66
C VAL A 19 13.02 -1.93 1.25
N TYR A 20 12.02 -1.92 0.37
CA TYR A 20 12.14 -2.30 -1.03
C TYR A 20 11.89 -1.13 -1.95
N ASN A 21 12.50 -1.14 -3.15
CA ASN A 21 12.15 -0.19 -4.20
C ASN A 21 10.88 -0.63 -4.94
N ARG A 22 10.47 0.17 -5.93
CA ARG A 22 9.29 -0.08 -6.77
C ARG A 22 9.32 -1.40 -7.56
N ASN A 23 10.50 -1.99 -7.76
CA ASN A 23 10.69 -3.25 -8.46
C ASN A 23 10.78 -4.45 -7.49
N GLY A 24 10.54 -4.24 -6.20
CA GLY A 24 10.66 -5.25 -5.16
C GLY A 24 12.11 -5.59 -4.78
N VAL A 25 13.09 -4.79 -5.22
CA VAL A 25 14.50 -5.00 -4.84
C VAL A 25 14.74 -4.45 -3.44
N LEU A 26 15.36 -5.24 -2.58
CA LEU A 26 15.73 -4.83 -1.23
C LEU A 26 16.72 -3.66 -1.28
N LEU A 27 16.36 -2.54 -0.67
CA LEU A 27 17.22 -1.36 -0.52
C LEU A 27 17.98 -1.38 0.80
N PHE A 28 17.26 -1.62 1.88
CA PHE A 28 17.80 -1.67 3.23
C PHE A 28 17.11 -2.78 4.01
N ASP A 29 17.90 -3.57 4.72
CA ASP A 29 17.35 -4.62 5.57
C ASP A 29 16.88 -4.05 6.92
N ARG A 30 16.03 -4.81 7.60
CA ARG A 30 15.60 -4.53 8.97
C ARG A 30 16.83 -4.40 9.90
N ASN A 31 16.67 -3.63 10.98
CA ASN A 31 17.75 -3.29 11.91
C ASN A 31 18.84 -2.36 11.34
N THR A 32 18.77 -1.96 10.06
CA THR A 32 19.70 -0.99 9.50
C THR A 32 19.56 0.35 10.21
N LYS A 33 20.66 0.90 10.71
CA LYS A 33 20.74 2.24 11.26
C LYS A 33 20.90 3.24 10.12
N LEU A 34 19.96 4.16 10.00
CA LEU A 34 19.92 5.11 8.88
C LEU A 34 20.99 6.19 9.00
N THR A 35 21.71 6.39 7.92
CA THR A 35 22.64 7.52 7.71
C THR A 35 21.94 8.62 6.91
N VAL A 36 22.54 9.82 6.84
CA VAL A 36 22.09 10.90 5.96
C VAL A 36 21.95 10.42 4.52
N GLN A 37 22.94 9.66 4.01
CA GLN A 37 22.92 9.14 2.65
C GLN A 37 21.78 8.15 2.42
N ASN A 38 21.47 7.29 3.41
CA ASN A 38 20.34 6.37 3.32
C ASN A 38 19.01 7.14 3.20
N ILE A 39 18.85 8.25 3.95
CA ILE A 39 17.65 9.10 3.90
C ILE A 39 17.47 9.74 2.52
N VAL A 40 18.55 10.28 1.94
CA VAL A 40 18.53 10.83 0.58
C VAL A 40 18.09 9.76 -0.43
N ASN A 41 18.62 8.55 -0.31
CA ASN A 41 18.25 7.46 -1.18
C ASN A 41 16.77 7.08 -1.03
N LEU A 42 16.24 6.98 0.20
CA LEU A 42 14.82 6.71 0.47
C LEU A 42 13.91 7.74 -0.19
N THR A 43 14.27 9.02 -0.11
CA THR A 43 13.56 10.12 -0.76
C THR A 43 13.57 9.96 -2.28
N ASN A 44 14.73 9.68 -2.86
CA ASN A 44 14.90 9.52 -4.32
C ASN A 44 14.13 8.31 -4.88
N PHE A 45 13.95 7.26 -4.09
CA PHE A 45 13.13 6.11 -4.47
C PHE A 45 11.61 6.37 -4.36
N GLY A 46 11.22 7.56 -3.91
CA GLY A 46 9.82 7.99 -3.83
C GLY A 46 9.01 7.20 -2.79
N LEU A 47 9.66 6.74 -1.73
CA LEU A 47 8.99 6.12 -0.59
C LEU A 47 8.27 7.19 0.22
N ILE A 48 7.05 6.89 0.64
CA ILE A 48 6.22 7.79 1.44
C ILE A 48 6.69 7.80 2.88
N GLY A 49 7.13 6.66 3.40
CA GLY A 49 7.64 6.51 4.75
C GLY A 49 8.12 5.08 5.01
N ILE A 50 8.62 4.88 6.21
CA ILE A 50 9.21 3.62 6.68
C ILE A 50 8.81 3.30 8.11
N PHE A 51 8.94 2.03 8.50
CA PHE A 51 8.77 1.61 9.89
C PHE A 51 10.10 1.63 10.62
N ILE A 52 10.14 2.30 11.76
CA ILE A 52 11.31 2.38 12.64
C ILE A 52 11.05 1.65 13.97
N LEU A 53 12.13 1.20 14.60
CA LEU A 53 12.14 0.73 15.97
C LEU A 53 12.25 1.92 16.93
N GLU A 54 11.52 1.88 18.01
CA GLU A 54 11.73 2.80 19.13
C GLU A 54 13.08 2.53 19.80
N PRO A 55 13.64 3.52 20.51
CA PRO A 55 14.86 3.29 21.30
C PRO A 55 14.70 2.09 22.24
N ALA A 56 15.69 1.20 22.22
CA ALA A 56 15.71 -0.05 23.00
C ALA A 56 14.63 -1.10 22.64
N GLU A 57 13.82 -0.90 21.61
CA GLU A 57 12.86 -1.89 21.15
C GLU A 57 13.61 -3.08 20.50
N PRO A 58 13.33 -4.34 20.94
CA PRO A 58 13.92 -5.50 20.30
C PRO A 58 13.37 -5.66 18.87
N LEU A 59 14.19 -6.22 17.99
CA LEU A 59 13.77 -6.54 16.64
C LEU A 59 12.75 -7.69 16.67
N PRO A 60 11.48 -7.48 16.24
CA PRO A 60 10.50 -8.55 16.25
C PRO A 60 10.89 -9.66 15.26
N PRO A 61 10.63 -10.93 15.57
CA PRO A 61 10.81 -11.99 14.59
C PRO A 61 9.93 -11.73 13.37
N ILE A 62 10.41 -12.10 12.20
CA ILE A 62 9.64 -12.07 10.95
C ILE A 62 9.90 -13.38 10.21
N SER A 63 8.87 -14.04 9.76
CA SER A 63 9.01 -15.25 8.94
C SER A 63 9.46 -14.89 7.52
N ARG A 64 10.00 -15.88 6.80
CA ARG A 64 10.35 -15.72 5.40
C ARG A 64 9.11 -15.36 4.55
N GLU A 65 7.98 -15.99 4.85
CA GLU A 65 6.71 -15.75 4.17
C GLU A 65 6.22 -14.32 4.36
N GLU A 66 6.32 -13.77 5.58
CA GLU A 66 6.00 -12.37 5.85
C GLU A 66 6.92 -11.41 5.10
N GLN A 67 8.21 -11.73 5.01
CA GLN A 67 9.17 -10.91 4.27
C GLN A 67 8.88 -10.91 2.77
N GLU A 68 8.60 -12.08 2.19
CA GLU A 68 8.21 -12.24 0.78
C GLU A 68 6.88 -11.50 0.48
N PHE A 69 5.93 -11.55 1.42
CA PHE A 69 4.67 -10.83 1.28
C PHE A 69 4.85 -9.31 1.37
N GLU A 70 5.65 -8.78 2.28
CA GLU A 70 5.98 -7.35 2.38
C GLU A 70 6.64 -6.82 1.09
N GLN A 71 7.56 -7.60 0.52
CA GLN A 71 8.20 -7.29 -0.76
C GLN A 71 7.16 -7.19 -1.89
N LEU A 72 6.28 -8.18 -1.98
CA LEU A 72 5.25 -8.26 -3.00
C LEU A 72 4.22 -7.13 -2.85
N GLN A 73 3.77 -6.87 -1.62
CA GLN A 73 2.84 -5.79 -1.33
C GLN A 73 3.42 -4.42 -1.73
N THR A 74 4.71 -4.20 -1.45
CA THR A 74 5.42 -2.98 -1.85
C THR A 74 5.43 -2.85 -3.39
N PHE A 75 5.77 -3.91 -4.11
CA PHE A 75 5.76 -3.92 -5.55
C PHE A 75 4.38 -3.58 -6.15
N TYR A 76 3.32 -4.21 -5.66
CA TYR A 76 1.95 -3.93 -6.11
C TYR A 76 1.49 -2.53 -5.76
N MET A 77 1.85 -2.03 -4.58
CA MET A 77 1.54 -0.66 -4.16
C MET A 77 2.11 0.38 -5.13
N PHE A 78 3.37 0.24 -5.55
CA PHE A 78 3.99 1.16 -6.51
C PHE A 78 3.33 1.08 -7.89
N ARG A 79 3.06 -0.12 -8.39
CA ARG A 79 2.34 -0.31 -9.67
C ARG A 79 0.94 0.31 -9.62
N LEU A 80 0.20 0.07 -8.55
CA LEU A 80 -1.13 0.65 -8.36
C LEU A 80 -1.05 2.19 -8.28
N ARG A 81 -0.12 2.74 -7.50
CA ARG A 81 0.08 4.19 -7.40
C ARG A 81 0.29 4.83 -8.77
N ASP A 82 1.16 4.28 -9.60
CA ASP A 82 1.42 4.82 -10.94
C ASP A 82 0.15 4.81 -11.82
N ASN A 83 -0.64 3.74 -11.75
CA ASN A 83 -1.91 3.64 -12.46
C ASN A 83 -2.93 4.68 -11.97
N LEU A 84 -3.14 4.77 -10.64
CA LEU A 84 -4.13 5.69 -10.06
C LEU A 84 -3.74 7.17 -10.26
N VAL A 85 -2.43 7.49 -10.19
CA VAL A 85 -1.93 8.85 -10.50
C VAL A 85 -2.17 9.21 -11.98
N ASN A 86 -2.05 8.26 -12.91
CA ASN A 86 -2.40 8.51 -14.30
C ASN A 86 -3.90 8.78 -14.47
N ILE A 87 -4.75 7.94 -13.89
CA ILE A 87 -6.20 8.10 -13.91
C ILE A 87 -6.61 9.45 -13.31
N SER A 88 -6.06 9.83 -12.16
CA SER A 88 -6.37 11.11 -11.51
C SER A 88 -6.01 12.34 -12.36
N LYS A 89 -5.10 12.18 -13.33
CA LYS A 89 -4.71 13.21 -14.31
C LYS A 89 -5.46 13.10 -15.65
N GLY A 90 -6.52 12.30 -15.71
CA GLY A 90 -7.28 12.04 -16.93
C GLY A 90 -6.51 11.25 -18.00
N LYS A 91 -5.45 10.54 -17.62
CA LYS A 91 -4.68 9.68 -18.52
C LYS A 91 -5.13 8.23 -18.39
N MET A 92 -4.90 7.46 -19.45
CA MET A 92 -5.11 6.01 -19.39
C MET A 92 -4.18 5.36 -18.34
N PRO A 93 -4.66 4.36 -17.59
CA PRO A 93 -3.80 3.58 -16.71
C PRO A 93 -2.72 2.89 -17.55
N ALA A 94 -1.51 2.82 -17.01
CA ALA A 94 -0.39 2.21 -17.72
C ALA A 94 -0.55 0.68 -17.85
N ASP A 95 -0.99 0.03 -16.77
CA ASP A 95 -1.07 -1.44 -16.69
C ASP A 95 -1.97 -1.93 -15.54
N LEU A 96 -3.16 -1.37 -15.40
CA LEU A 96 -4.08 -1.78 -14.33
C LEU A 96 -4.60 -3.20 -14.53
N SER A 97 -4.92 -3.57 -15.78
CA SER A 97 -5.39 -4.92 -16.11
C SER A 97 -4.33 -5.99 -15.93
N GLY A 98 -3.06 -5.69 -16.28
CA GLY A 98 -1.95 -6.60 -16.03
C GLY A 98 -1.70 -6.79 -14.53
N LEU A 99 -1.83 -5.72 -13.74
CA LEU A 99 -1.75 -5.82 -12.28
C LEU A 99 -2.88 -6.68 -11.71
N ALA A 100 -4.12 -6.52 -12.20
CA ALA A 100 -5.25 -7.35 -11.79
C ALA A 100 -5.04 -8.82 -12.14
N LYS A 101 -4.50 -9.09 -13.33
CA LYS A 101 -4.15 -10.45 -13.75
C LYS A 101 -3.09 -11.06 -12.83
N ASP A 102 -2.01 -10.35 -12.53
CA ASP A 102 -0.95 -10.83 -11.63
C ASP A 102 -1.52 -11.19 -10.23
N VAL A 103 -2.40 -10.35 -9.67
CA VAL A 103 -3.04 -10.63 -8.37
C VAL A 103 -3.98 -11.83 -8.47
N THR A 104 -4.77 -11.92 -9.54
CA THR A 104 -5.70 -13.05 -9.74
C THR A 104 -4.95 -14.35 -9.93
N ASP A 105 -3.91 -14.39 -10.77
CA ASP A 105 -3.11 -15.58 -11.02
C ASP A 105 -2.41 -16.08 -9.76
N ARG A 106 -1.94 -15.16 -8.92
CA ARG A 106 -1.18 -15.50 -7.71
C ARG A 106 -2.06 -15.85 -6.51
N PHE A 107 -3.13 -15.09 -6.27
CA PHE A 107 -3.97 -15.21 -5.08
C PHE A 107 -5.34 -15.84 -5.35
N GLY A 108 -5.81 -15.78 -6.59
CA GLY A 108 -7.06 -16.44 -7.04
C GLY A 108 -6.93 -17.93 -7.28
N THR A 109 -5.81 -18.55 -6.95
CA THR A 109 -5.54 -19.99 -7.08
C THR A 109 -4.98 -20.60 -5.78
N LEU A 110 -4.92 -19.81 -4.70
CA LEU A 110 -4.31 -20.26 -3.46
C LEU A 110 -5.25 -21.11 -2.62
N ASP A 111 -4.82 -22.33 -2.32
CA ASP A 111 -5.50 -23.26 -1.42
C ASP A 111 -4.93 -23.23 0.01
N HIS A 112 -4.03 -22.28 0.33
CA HIS A 112 -3.40 -22.19 1.62
C HIS A 112 -3.54 -20.78 2.21
N LYS A 113 -3.35 -20.66 3.53
CA LYS A 113 -3.40 -19.40 4.25
C LYS A 113 -2.22 -18.51 3.87
N VAL A 114 -2.50 -17.24 3.59
CA VAL A 114 -1.47 -16.20 3.45
C VAL A 114 -1.36 -15.44 4.77
N HIS A 115 -0.15 -15.25 5.26
CA HIS A 115 0.11 -14.35 6.38
C HIS A 115 -0.07 -12.90 5.90
N PHE A 116 -1.28 -12.40 6.06
CA PHE A 116 -1.65 -11.05 5.66
C PHE A 116 -1.48 -10.11 6.85
N THR A 117 -0.36 -9.42 6.90
CA THR A 117 -0.16 -8.34 7.88
C THR A 117 -0.39 -7.01 7.19
N GLN A 118 -1.60 -6.48 7.33
CA GLN A 118 -1.91 -5.15 6.83
C GLN A 118 -1.48 -4.10 7.86
N THR A 119 -0.40 -3.37 7.55
CA THR A 119 0.05 -2.24 8.35
C THR A 119 -0.41 -0.94 7.70
N ILE A 120 -1.70 -0.60 7.86
CA ILE A 120 -2.24 0.70 7.45
C ILE A 120 -1.99 1.68 8.60
N ARG A 121 -0.91 2.47 8.51
CA ARG A 121 -0.59 3.47 9.54
C ARG A 121 -0.15 4.81 8.95
N SER A 122 -0.23 4.99 7.63
CA SER A 122 0.09 6.24 6.97
C SER A 122 -1.11 6.75 6.21
N ASN A 123 -1.49 7.98 6.45
CA ASN A 123 -2.58 8.63 5.71
C ASN A 123 -2.22 8.92 4.25
N THR A 124 -0.93 8.84 3.89
CA THR A 124 -0.43 9.19 2.56
C THR A 124 -0.33 7.99 1.61
N ASP A 125 -0.11 6.78 2.11
CA ASP A 125 -0.07 5.55 1.30
C ASP A 125 -1.27 4.61 1.53
N PHE A 126 -2.17 4.99 2.43
CA PHE A 126 -3.39 4.26 2.78
C PHE A 126 -4.16 3.80 1.55
N VAL A 127 -4.48 4.71 0.63
CA VAL A 127 -5.25 4.42 -0.59
C VAL A 127 -4.67 3.24 -1.37
N TYR A 128 -3.36 3.23 -1.56
CA TYR A 128 -2.70 2.21 -2.36
C TYR A 128 -2.58 0.88 -1.63
N LYS A 129 -2.15 0.91 -0.36
CA LYS A 129 -1.97 -0.30 0.45
C LYS A 129 -3.29 -0.99 0.75
N HIS A 130 -4.32 -0.21 1.10
CA HIS A 130 -5.63 -0.76 1.39
C HIS A 130 -6.26 -1.36 0.13
N SER A 131 -6.27 -0.64 -1.00
CA SER A 131 -6.81 -1.16 -2.25
C SER A 131 -6.09 -2.43 -2.73
N VAL A 132 -4.75 -2.53 -2.58
CA VAL A 132 -4.01 -3.78 -2.83
C VAL A 132 -4.49 -4.90 -1.90
N GLY A 133 -4.65 -4.60 -0.61
CA GLY A 133 -5.17 -5.56 0.36
C GLY A 133 -6.57 -6.06 0.02
N VAL A 134 -7.49 -5.14 -0.30
CA VAL A 134 -8.85 -5.48 -0.73
C VAL A 134 -8.82 -6.36 -1.99
N ALA A 135 -7.96 -6.04 -2.96
CA ALA A 135 -7.82 -6.82 -4.20
C ALA A 135 -7.35 -8.25 -3.94
N ILE A 136 -6.31 -8.43 -3.12
CA ILE A 136 -5.78 -9.75 -2.74
C ILE A 136 -6.84 -10.59 -2.02
N ILE A 137 -7.49 -10.02 -0.99
CA ILE A 137 -8.51 -10.73 -0.22
C ILE A 137 -9.71 -11.07 -1.12
N SER A 138 -10.12 -10.16 -2.00
CA SER A 138 -11.21 -10.40 -2.95
C SER A 138 -10.91 -11.54 -3.92
N ALA A 139 -9.66 -11.62 -4.42
CA ALA A 139 -9.22 -12.74 -5.27
C ALA A 139 -9.31 -14.06 -4.53
N MET A 140 -8.83 -14.13 -3.28
CA MET A 140 -8.87 -15.35 -2.45
C MET A 140 -10.31 -15.78 -2.13
N ILE A 141 -11.16 -14.84 -1.73
CA ILE A 141 -12.58 -15.13 -1.43
C ILE A 141 -13.30 -15.62 -2.69
N GLY A 142 -13.11 -14.93 -3.81
CA GLY A 142 -13.76 -15.30 -5.07
C GLY A 142 -13.30 -16.66 -5.59
N HIS A 143 -12.02 -17.02 -5.40
CA HIS A 143 -11.54 -18.38 -5.67
C HIS A 143 -12.24 -19.40 -4.78
N ALA A 144 -12.28 -19.17 -3.47
CA ALA A 144 -12.97 -20.06 -2.52
C ALA A 144 -14.47 -20.22 -2.83
N MET A 145 -15.09 -19.21 -3.44
CA MET A 145 -16.48 -19.26 -3.92
C MET A 145 -16.64 -19.95 -5.29
N GLY A 146 -15.55 -20.36 -5.94
CA GLY A 146 -15.58 -20.99 -7.26
C GLY A 146 -15.97 -20.04 -8.39
N LEU A 147 -15.69 -18.75 -8.26
CA LEU A 147 -16.00 -17.75 -9.30
C LEU A 147 -15.12 -17.97 -10.54
N ARG A 148 -15.69 -17.66 -11.72
CA ARG A 148 -14.96 -17.72 -12.99
C ARG A 148 -13.84 -16.67 -13.01
N GLU A 149 -12.74 -16.96 -13.68
CA GLU A 149 -11.58 -16.06 -13.83
C GLU A 149 -11.99 -14.67 -14.31
N SER A 150 -12.87 -14.55 -15.30
CA SER A 150 -13.35 -13.27 -15.81
C SER A 150 -14.06 -12.44 -14.74
N THR A 151 -14.81 -13.08 -13.85
CA THR A 151 -15.48 -12.43 -12.72
C THR A 151 -14.46 -12.00 -11.67
N LEU A 152 -13.49 -12.86 -11.36
CA LEU A 152 -12.39 -12.53 -10.44
C LEU A 152 -11.60 -11.31 -10.93
N LEU A 153 -11.21 -11.28 -12.20
CA LEU A 153 -10.52 -10.14 -12.80
C LEU A 153 -11.33 -8.84 -12.67
N SER A 154 -12.65 -8.91 -12.89
CA SER A 154 -13.52 -7.74 -12.73
C SER A 154 -13.57 -7.25 -11.27
N ILE A 155 -13.69 -8.18 -10.31
CA ILE A 155 -13.70 -7.86 -8.88
C ILE A 155 -12.36 -7.26 -8.44
N VAL A 156 -11.24 -7.83 -8.86
CA VAL A 156 -9.89 -7.35 -8.52
C VAL A 156 -9.64 -5.96 -9.11
N ASN A 157 -10.06 -5.71 -10.37
CA ASN A 157 -9.99 -4.36 -10.94
C ASN A 157 -10.83 -3.35 -10.16
N ALA A 158 -12.06 -3.70 -9.77
CA ALA A 158 -12.90 -2.83 -8.94
C ALA A 158 -12.27 -2.57 -7.56
N ALA A 159 -11.66 -3.58 -6.95
CA ALA A 159 -10.98 -3.47 -5.68
C ALA A 159 -9.81 -2.50 -5.71
N PHE A 160 -9.05 -2.43 -6.80
CA PHE A 160 -7.98 -1.44 -6.96
C PHE A 160 -8.49 0.01 -7.01
N LEU A 161 -9.73 0.21 -7.42
CA LEU A 161 -10.36 1.53 -7.48
C LEU A 161 -11.16 1.86 -6.20
N TYR A 162 -11.23 0.94 -5.24
CA TYR A 162 -12.09 1.05 -4.05
C TYR A 162 -11.89 2.37 -3.29
N ASP A 163 -10.64 2.76 -3.07
CA ASP A 163 -10.29 3.97 -2.35
C ASP A 163 -9.87 5.14 -3.26
N PHE A 164 -10.04 5.02 -4.58
CA PHE A 164 -9.58 6.01 -5.54
C PHE A 164 -10.06 7.43 -5.23
N GLY A 165 -11.30 7.58 -4.77
CA GLY A 165 -11.88 8.87 -4.39
C GLY A 165 -11.14 9.60 -3.27
N TYR A 166 -10.42 8.89 -2.41
CA TYR A 166 -9.63 9.52 -1.34
C TYR A 166 -8.43 10.31 -1.87
N LEU A 167 -7.97 10.07 -3.11
CA LEU A 167 -6.89 10.86 -3.73
C LEU A 167 -7.28 12.32 -3.97
N TYR A 168 -8.56 12.63 -3.96
CA TYR A 168 -9.09 13.99 -4.14
C TYR A 168 -9.40 14.68 -2.81
N VAL A 169 -9.35 13.96 -1.69
CA VAL A 169 -9.62 14.53 -0.37
C VAL A 169 -8.40 15.36 0.07
N PRO A 170 -8.61 16.59 0.57
CA PRO A 170 -7.52 17.42 1.09
C PRO A 170 -6.71 16.71 2.18
N ALA A 171 -5.39 16.81 2.08
CA ALA A 171 -4.48 16.14 3.01
C ALA A 171 -4.68 16.57 4.47
N GLU A 172 -5.11 17.81 4.71
CA GLU A 172 -5.41 18.33 6.04
C GLU A 172 -6.57 17.57 6.71
N ILE A 173 -7.57 17.15 5.94
CA ILE A 173 -8.69 16.35 6.45
C ILE A 173 -8.20 14.92 6.73
N MET A 174 -7.44 14.33 5.81
CA MET A 174 -6.94 12.96 5.96
C MET A 174 -5.99 12.79 7.15
N LYS A 175 -5.25 13.84 7.51
CA LYS A 175 -4.33 13.82 8.66
C LYS A 175 -5.01 13.80 10.02
N LYS A 176 -6.28 14.15 10.11
CA LYS A 176 -7.03 14.20 11.37
C LYS A 176 -7.34 12.81 11.96
N GLY A 177 -7.36 11.77 11.15
CA GLY A 177 -7.64 10.42 11.62
C GLY A 177 -9.01 10.31 12.30
N GLU A 178 -9.03 10.02 13.59
CA GLU A 178 -10.25 9.88 14.38
C GLU A 178 -10.94 11.22 14.71
N ASP A 179 -10.23 12.35 14.56
CA ASP A 179 -10.75 13.70 14.86
C ASP A 179 -11.50 14.33 13.66
N ILE A 180 -11.91 13.51 12.67
CA ILE A 180 -12.70 13.97 11.53
C ILE A 180 -14.11 14.30 12.01
N THR A 181 -14.54 15.56 11.75
CA THR A 181 -15.90 16.03 12.08
C THR A 181 -16.94 15.49 11.09
N ASP A 182 -18.23 15.50 11.46
CA ASP A 182 -19.33 15.07 10.57
C ASP A 182 -19.40 15.88 9.27
N ILE A 183 -19.06 17.18 9.31
CA ILE A 183 -19.00 18.04 8.11
C ILE A 183 -17.87 17.60 7.19
N GLU A 184 -16.71 17.28 7.75
CA GLU A 184 -15.56 16.78 6.97
C GLU A 184 -15.84 15.40 6.40
N ASN A 185 -16.51 14.54 7.16
CA ASN A 185 -16.92 13.22 6.69
C ASN A 185 -17.90 13.31 5.50
N THR A 186 -18.85 14.26 5.58
CA THR A 186 -19.74 14.58 4.44
C THR A 186 -18.93 15.07 3.23
N THR A 187 -17.89 15.87 3.48
CA THR A 187 -16.99 16.37 2.42
C THR A 187 -16.20 15.24 1.77
N ILE A 188 -15.64 14.32 2.57
CA ILE A 188 -14.97 13.11 2.08
C ILE A 188 -15.89 12.31 1.15
N THR A 189 -17.14 12.08 1.58
CA THR A 189 -18.12 11.35 0.79
C THR A 189 -18.36 12.00 -0.58
N LYS A 190 -18.51 13.32 -0.63
CA LYS A 190 -18.67 14.08 -1.89
C LYS A 190 -17.46 13.93 -2.82
N TYR A 191 -16.24 13.95 -2.29
CA TYR A 191 -15.03 13.72 -3.10
C TYR A 191 -14.98 12.31 -3.66
N ARG A 192 -15.35 11.32 -2.85
CA ARG A 192 -15.40 9.92 -3.30
C ARG A 192 -16.42 9.71 -4.42
N GLU A 193 -17.63 10.25 -4.29
CA GLU A 193 -18.66 10.18 -5.33
C GLU A 193 -18.21 10.87 -6.62
N LYS A 194 -17.64 12.06 -6.51
CA LYS A 194 -17.16 12.84 -7.68
C LYS A 194 -16.05 12.14 -8.44
N ALA A 195 -15.26 11.30 -7.80
CA ALA A 195 -14.15 10.59 -8.45
C ALA A 195 -14.62 9.50 -9.44
N PHE A 196 -15.89 9.08 -9.36
CA PHE A 196 -16.49 8.06 -10.23
C PHE A 196 -17.53 8.64 -11.21
N ALA A 197 -17.71 9.96 -11.20
CA ALA A 197 -18.59 10.68 -12.14
C ALA A 197 -17.84 11.10 -13.40
#